data_3ef7af0a1dfe6c3f5521e450a23df629
#
_entry.id   3ef7af0a1dfe6c3f5521e450a23df629
#
_cell.length_a   1.000
_cell.length_b   1.000
_cell.length_c   1.000
_cell.angle_alpha   90.00
_cell.angle_beta   90.00
_cell.angle_gamma   90.00
#
_symmetry.space_group_name_H-M   'P 1'
#
loop_
_entity.id
_entity.type
_entity.pdbx_description
1 polymer ?
#
loop_
_entity_poly.entity_id
_entity_poly.type
_entity_poly.pdbx_seq_one_letter_code
_entity_poly.pdbx_strand_id
1 'polypeptide(L)'
;VMSGGARGIDTMALQSAMDLPEPVVCVLACGLDIAYPPENGQLFAQIASRGCLLSEYPPGTSPMRGNFPVRNRILSGLSVGVLVVEASAQSGALITARLALEQGRDVFAIPGNLGVASCEGTNRLLREGALMPENGWELLQEYTHLFPGKLADGRRREVMEQRFGSHYAAA
;
A
#
# COMPACT_ATOMS: atom_id res chain seq x y z
N VAL A 1 -0.82 5.37 5.41
CA VAL A 1 -0.56 4.54 4.22
C VAL A 1 0.93 4.39 4.01
N MET A 2 1.35 3.18 3.60
CA MET A 2 2.75 2.89 3.27
C MET A 2 2.84 2.24 1.88
N SER A 3 3.78 2.67 1.04
CA SER A 3 4.01 2.05 -0.27
C SER A 3 5.46 2.19 -0.73
N GLY A 4 5.81 1.55 -1.83
CA GLY A 4 7.15 1.55 -2.41
C GLY A 4 7.43 2.68 -3.39
N GLY A 5 6.46 3.49 -3.72
CA GLY A 5 6.61 4.61 -4.65
C GLY A 5 6.83 4.21 -6.10
N ALA A 6 6.47 3.00 -6.51
CA ALA A 6 6.52 2.57 -7.90
C ALA A 6 5.45 3.29 -8.74
N ARG A 7 5.55 3.17 -10.07
CA ARG A 7 4.53 3.66 -11.00
C ARG A 7 3.18 2.98 -10.77
N GLY A 8 2.09 3.67 -11.08
CA GLY A 8 0.75 3.13 -10.98
C GLY A 8 0.17 3.19 -9.58
N ILE A 9 -0.29 2.07 -9.04
CA ILE A 9 -1.04 1.99 -7.78
C ILE A 9 -0.26 2.58 -6.60
N ASP A 10 1.05 2.34 -6.47
CA ASP A 10 1.87 2.91 -5.41
C ASP A 10 1.80 4.44 -5.40
N THR A 11 2.01 5.05 -6.58
CA THR A 11 1.93 6.51 -6.74
C THR A 11 0.55 7.04 -6.37
N MET A 12 -0.51 6.42 -6.89
CA MET A 12 -1.90 6.83 -6.62
C MET A 12 -2.26 6.70 -5.14
N ALA A 13 -1.87 5.61 -4.50
CA ALA A 13 -2.12 5.38 -3.08
C ALA A 13 -1.41 6.42 -2.21
N LEU A 14 -0.15 6.74 -2.51
CA LEU A 14 0.62 7.75 -1.78
C LEU A 14 0.03 9.15 -2.00
N GLN A 15 -0.32 9.52 -3.24
CA GLN A 15 -0.95 10.82 -3.55
C GLN A 15 -2.28 11.00 -2.82
N SER A 16 -3.17 10.01 -2.91
CA SER A 16 -4.47 10.06 -2.23
C SER A 16 -4.32 10.14 -0.71
N ALA A 17 -3.33 9.46 -0.15
CA ALA A 17 -3.05 9.52 1.29
C ALA A 17 -2.49 10.88 1.71
N MET A 18 -1.73 11.57 0.85
CA MET A 18 -1.21 12.92 1.11
C MET A 18 -2.29 13.99 1.15
N ASP A 19 -3.48 13.72 0.60
CA ASP A 19 -4.65 14.60 0.74
C ASP A 19 -5.25 14.59 2.16
N LEU A 20 -4.87 13.63 2.98
CA LEU A 20 -5.32 13.47 4.36
C LEU A 20 -4.26 14.00 5.34
N PRO A 21 -4.64 14.37 6.58
CA PRO A 21 -3.69 14.88 7.58
C PRO A 21 -2.76 13.78 8.15
N GLU A 22 -3.02 12.52 7.84
CA GLU A 22 -2.30 11.38 8.40
C GLU A 22 -0.92 11.21 7.74
N PRO A 23 0.10 10.75 8.50
CA PRO A 23 1.43 10.55 7.95
C PRO A 23 1.45 9.44 6.88
N VAL A 24 2.23 9.69 5.83
CA VAL A 24 2.48 8.76 4.73
C VAL A 24 3.92 8.29 4.80
N VAL A 25 4.15 7.01 4.56
CA VAL A 25 5.50 6.43 4.53
C VAL A 25 5.79 5.88 3.14
N CYS A 26 6.92 6.28 2.58
CA CYS A 26 7.40 5.67 1.34
C CYS A 26 8.75 5.00 1.59
N VAL A 27 8.85 3.72 1.29
CA VAL A 27 10.11 2.96 1.43
C VAL A 27 10.76 2.87 0.06
N LEU A 28 11.99 3.36 -0.08
CA LEU A 28 12.72 3.40 -1.34
C LEU A 28 13.68 2.21 -1.50
N ALA A 29 13.95 1.83 -2.74
CA ALA A 29 14.91 0.79 -3.11
C ALA A 29 16.25 1.37 -3.64
N CYS A 30 16.54 2.62 -3.27
CA CYS A 30 17.74 3.39 -3.65
C CYS A 30 18.07 4.38 -2.55
N GLY A 31 19.14 5.13 -2.67
CA GLY A 31 19.48 6.22 -1.75
C GLY A 31 18.36 7.26 -1.67
N LEU A 32 18.19 7.89 -0.49
CA LEU A 32 17.14 8.91 -0.27
C LEU A 32 17.32 10.17 -1.13
N ASP A 33 18.50 10.39 -1.65
CA ASP A 33 18.89 11.48 -2.56
C ASP A 33 18.53 11.21 -4.03
N ILE A 34 18.02 10.01 -4.33
CA ILE A 34 17.66 9.59 -5.70
C ILE A 34 16.16 9.36 -5.80
N ALA A 35 15.47 10.20 -6.57
CA ALA A 35 14.06 9.99 -6.88
C ALA A 35 13.91 8.91 -7.96
N TYR A 36 13.32 7.77 -7.60
CA TYR A 36 12.97 6.73 -8.56
C TYR A 36 11.58 6.15 -8.26
N PRO A 37 10.65 6.18 -9.23
CA PRO A 37 10.82 6.74 -10.57
C PRO A 37 10.97 8.28 -10.55
N PRO A 38 11.68 8.89 -11.52
CA PRO A 38 11.99 10.33 -11.50
C PRO A 38 10.75 11.23 -11.46
N GLU A 39 9.66 10.82 -12.09
CA GLU A 39 8.39 11.53 -12.11
C GLU A 39 7.76 11.70 -10.72
N ASN A 40 8.10 10.85 -9.75
CA ASN A 40 7.63 10.92 -8.38
C ASN A 40 8.48 11.83 -7.48
N GLY A 41 9.48 12.53 -8.01
CA GLY A 41 10.37 13.38 -7.22
C GLY A 41 9.64 14.43 -6.40
N GLN A 42 8.62 15.09 -6.96
CA GLN A 42 7.80 16.07 -6.26
C GLN A 42 6.96 15.41 -5.15
N LEU A 43 6.37 14.25 -5.41
CA LEU A 43 5.63 13.48 -4.42
C LEU A 43 6.54 13.07 -3.25
N PHE A 44 7.74 12.60 -3.53
CA PHE A 44 8.70 12.24 -2.47
C PHE A 44 9.11 13.44 -1.63
N ALA A 45 9.32 14.62 -2.23
CA ALA A 45 9.59 15.84 -1.48
C ALA A 45 8.42 16.23 -0.56
N GLN A 46 7.18 16.08 -1.03
CA GLN A 46 5.99 16.31 -0.21
C GLN A 46 5.89 15.28 0.94
N ILE A 47 6.13 14.01 0.67
CA ILE A 47 6.14 12.97 1.71
C ILE A 47 7.23 13.26 2.75
N ALA A 48 8.43 13.66 2.33
CA ALA A 48 9.51 14.00 3.25
C ALA A 48 9.15 15.16 4.20
N SER A 49 8.29 16.09 3.78
CA SER A 49 7.87 17.24 4.59
C SER A 49 6.75 16.96 5.59
N ARG A 50 5.95 15.91 5.39
CA ARG A 50 4.73 15.63 6.19
C ARG A 50 4.63 14.19 6.69
N GLY A 51 5.50 13.32 6.21
CA GLY A 51 5.53 11.89 6.51
C GLY A 51 6.96 11.39 6.67
N CYS A 52 7.27 10.25 6.02
CA CYS A 52 8.61 9.65 6.11
C CYS A 52 9.02 9.00 4.79
N LEU A 53 10.24 9.33 4.33
CA LEU A 53 10.96 8.52 3.35
C LEU A 53 11.94 7.62 4.10
N LEU A 54 11.90 6.34 3.81
CA LEU A 54 12.75 5.33 4.45
C LEU A 54 13.55 4.57 3.39
N SER A 55 14.82 4.34 3.66
CA SER A 55 15.68 3.47 2.85
C SER A 55 16.75 2.81 3.70
N GLU A 56 17.11 1.57 3.34
CA GLU A 56 18.30 0.89 3.89
C GLU A 56 19.56 1.16 3.05
N TYR A 57 19.42 1.87 1.93
CA TYR A 57 20.53 2.13 1.01
C TYR A 57 21.18 3.47 1.31
N PRO A 58 22.53 3.52 1.34
CA PRO A 58 23.26 4.77 1.51
C PRO A 58 22.92 5.79 0.40
N PRO A 59 23.08 7.10 0.66
CA PRO A 59 23.04 8.13 -0.38
C PRO A 59 23.93 7.77 -1.57
N GLY A 60 23.48 8.11 -2.79
CA GLY A 60 24.17 7.78 -4.04
C GLY A 60 23.91 6.37 -4.57
N THR A 61 23.20 5.50 -3.83
CA THR A 61 22.88 4.16 -4.31
C THR A 61 21.79 4.19 -5.39
N SER A 62 22.14 3.81 -6.61
CA SER A 62 21.22 3.75 -7.74
C SER A 62 20.14 2.68 -7.57
N PRO A 63 18.94 2.85 -8.16
CA PRO A 63 17.88 1.85 -8.13
C PRO A 63 18.24 0.67 -9.02
N MET A 64 18.56 -0.46 -8.40
CA MET A 64 18.85 -1.72 -9.09
C MET A 64 17.69 -2.70 -8.94
N ARG A 65 17.43 -3.53 -9.97
CA ARG A 65 16.32 -4.49 -9.97
C ARG A 65 16.29 -5.39 -8.73
N GLY A 66 17.45 -5.83 -8.26
CA GLY A 66 17.55 -6.67 -7.06
C GLY A 66 17.16 -5.99 -5.76
N ASN A 67 17.20 -4.66 -5.69
CA ASN A 67 16.88 -3.91 -4.47
C ASN A 67 15.38 -3.91 -4.16
N PHE A 68 14.51 -3.96 -5.18
CA PHE A 68 13.06 -3.88 -5.00
C PHE A 68 12.48 -5.05 -4.19
N PRO A 69 12.81 -6.33 -4.52
CA PRO A 69 12.38 -7.46 -3.70
C PRO A 69 12.91 -7.41 -2.27
N VAL A 70 14.16 -6.99 -2.08
CA VAL A 70 14.78 -6.86 -0.75
C VAL A 70 14.06 -5.79 0.08
N ARG A 71 13.78 -4.62 -0.50
CA ARG A 71 13.04 -3.55 0.14
C ARG A 71 11.63 -3.97 0.56
N ASN A 72 10.95 -4.81 -0.22
CA ASN A 72 9.56 -5.19 0.02
C ASN A 72 9.33 -5.85 1.40
N ARG A 73 10.35 -6.49 1.99
CA ARG A 73 10.26 -7.03 3.36
C ARG A 73 10.02 -5.95 4.42
N ILE A 74 10.48 -4.72 4.15
CA ILE A 74 10.26 -3.58 5.04
C ILE A 74 8.81 -3.10 4.92
N LEU A 75 8.29 -3.02 3.69
CA LEU A 75 6.89 -2.67 3.45
C LEU A 75 5.95 -3.61 4.21
N SER A 76 6.11 -4.92 4.02
CA SER A 76 5.28 -5.92 4.71
C SER A 76 5.54 -5.93 6.23
N GLY A 77 6.79 -5.85 6.66
CA GLY A 77 7.16 -5.91 8.08
C GLY A 77 6.63 -4.75 8.94
N LEU A 78 6.57 -3.55 8.39
CA LEU A 78 6.06 -2.35 9.05
C LEU A 78 4.53 -2.17 8.89
N SER A 79 3.87 -2.99 8.06
CA SER A 79 2.43 -2.95 7.84
C SER A 79 1.71 -3.94 8.75
N VAL A 80 0.45 -3.66 9.07
CA VAL A 80 -0.45 -4.63 9.74
C VAL A 80 -1.07 -5.58 8.71
N GLY A 81 -1.29 -5.11 7.49
CA GLY A 81 -1.78 -5.87 6.36
C GLY A 81 -1.31 -5.27 5.03
N VAL A 82 -1.34 -6.06 3.98
CA VAL A 82 -0.94 -5.68 2.62
C VAL A 82 -2.11 -5.85 1.67
N LEU A 83 -2.51 -4.78 1.01
CA LEU A 83 -3.51 -4.80 -0.05
C LEU A 83 -2.83 -4.85 -1.42
N VAL A 84 -3.12 -5.88 -2.19
CA VAL A 84 -2.70 -6.00 -3.59
C VAL A 84 -3.88 -5.64 -4.49
N VAL A 85 -3.81 -4.47 -5.12
CA VAL A 85 -4.90 -3.94 -5.95
C VAL A 85 -4.91 -4.57 -7.34
N GLU A 86 -3.72 -4.73 -7.93
CA GLU A 86 -3.54 -5.35 -9.24
C GLU A 86 -2.19 -6.05 -9.30
N ALA A 87 -2.17 -7.26 -9.84
CA ALA A 87 -0.94 -8.02 -10.03
C ALA A 87 -1.09 -9.05 -11.14
N SER A 88 -0.18 -9.05 -12.11
CA SER A 88 0.00 -10.16 -13.03
C SER A 88 0.63 -11.37 -12.30
N ALA A 89 0.65 -12.53 -12.95
CA ALA A 89 1.22 -13.76 -12.39
C ALA A 89 2.70 -13.64 -11.95
N GLN A 90 3.44 -12.69 -12.50
CA GLN A 90 4.86 -12.46 -12.21
C GLN A 90 5.13 -11.09 -11.54
N SER A 91 4.09 -10.43 -11.02
CA SER A 91 4.22 -9.12 -10.39
C SER A 91 5.09 -9.15 -9.13
N GLY A 92 5.91 -8.11 -8.96
CA GLY A 92 6.66 -7.88 -7.71
C GLY A 92 5.75 -7.70 -6.47
N ALA A 93 4.49 -7.29 -6.64
CA ALA A 93 3.52 -7.20 -5.56
C ALA A 93 3.23 -8.57 -4.91
N LEU A 94 3.31 -9.68 -5.67
CA LEU A 94 3.16 -11.04 -5.13
C LEU A 94 4.33 -11.42 -4.21
N ILE A 95 5.53 -10.86 -4.43
CA ILE A 95 6.65 -11.04 -3.51
C ILE A 95 6.33 -10.38 -2.18
N THR A 96 5.77 -9.16 -2.21
CA THR A 96 5.35 -8.45 -1.00
C THR A 96 4.26 -9.20 -0.25
N ALA A 97 3.26 -9.73 -0.97
CA ALA A 97 2.19 -10.54 -0.38
C ALA A 97 2.73 -11.80 0.33
N ARG A 98 3.65 -12.53 -0.32
CA ARG A 98 4.29 -13.69 0.29
C ARG A 98 5.09 -13.32 1.55
N LEU A 99 5.89 -12.26 1.49
CA LEU A 99 6.64 -11.77 2.63
C LEU A 99 5.72 -11.35 3.78
N ALA A 100 4.57 -10.75 3.48
CA ALA A 100 3.56 -10.41 4.47
C ALA A 100 3.06 -11.66 5.21
N LEU A 101 2.69 -12.72 4.48
CA LEU A 101 2.26 -13.99 5.08
C LEU A 101 3.36 -14.63 5.94
N GLU A 102 4.61 -14.65 5.45
CA GLU A 102 5.77 -15.16 6.19
C GLU A 102 6.01 -14.37 7.51
N GLN A 103 5.62 -13.10 7.54
CA GLN A 103 5.73 -12.21 8.69
C GLN A 103 4.46 -12.17 9.57
N GLY A 104 3.46 -13.02 9.30
CA GLY A 104 2.20 -13.07 10.04
C GLY A 104 1.33 -11.83 9.84
N ARG A 105 1.37 -11.23 8.63
CA ARG A 105 0.53 -10.09 8.24
C ARG A 105 -0.61 -10.56 7.35
N ASP A 106 -1.74 -9.90 7.45
CA ASP A 106 -2.87 -10.18 6.58
C ASP A 106 -2.59 -9.74 5.14
N VAL A 107 -3.14 -10.51 4.20
CA VAL A 107 -3.08 -10.18 2.78
C VAL A 107 -4.49 -10.01 2.25
N PHE A 108 -4.70 -8.87 1.64
CA PHE A 108 -5.93 -8.51 0.95
C PHE A 108 -5.66 -8.41 -0.55
N ALA A 109 -6.65 -8.75 -1.36
CA ALA A 109 -6.54 -8.62 -2.80
C ALA A 109 -7.85 -8.15 -3.43
N ILE A 110 -7.75 -7.30 -4.44
CA ILE A 110 -8.89 -6.86 -5.22
C ILE A 110 -9.12 -7.84 -6.38
N PRO A 111 -10.35 -8.35 -6.56
CA PRO A 111 -10.67 -9.23 -7.68
C PRO A 111 -10.62 -8.46 -9.00
N GLY A 112 -10.30 -9.16 -10.06
CA GLY A 112 -10.37 -8.64 -11.41
C GLY A 112 -10.95 -9.66 -12.39
N ASN A 113 -11.16 -9.25 -13.61
CA ASN A 113 -11.79 -10.09 -14.63
C ASN A 113 -10.94 -11.33 -14.94
N LEU A 114 -11.60 -12.47 -15.07
CA LEU A 114 -10.95 -13.71 -15.52
C LEU A 114 -10.41 -13.56 -16.93
N GLY A 115 -9.21 -14.10 -17.18
CA GLY A 115 -8.54 -14.00 -18.46
C GLY A 115 -7.80 -12.69 -18.72
N VAL A 116 -7.86 -11.72 -17.80
CA VAL A 116 -7.06 -10.49 -17.86
C VAL A 116 -5.75 -10.72 -17.15
N ALA A 117 -4.64 -10.65 -17.87
CA ALA A 117 -3.31 -10.98 -17.37
C ALA A 117 -2.89 -10.15 -16.15
N SER A 118 -3.26 -8.87 -16.07
CA SER A 118 -2.94 -7.99 -14.94
C SER A 118 -3.69 -8.37 -13.64
N CYS A 119 -4.73 -9.19 -13.72
CA CYS A 119 -5.52 -9.64 -12.57
C CYS A 119 -5.24 -11.09 -12.15
N GLU A 120 -4.42 -11.83 -12.89
CA GLU A 120 -4.15 -13.25 -12.61
C GLU A 120 -3.55 -13.46 -11.22
N GLY A 121 -2.65 -12.58 -10.80
CA GLY A 121 -1.98 -12.66 -9.51
C GLY A 121 -2.93 -12.36 -8.35
N THR A 122 -3.75 -11.31 -8.42
CA THR A 122 -4.73 -11.00 -7.37
C THR A 122 -5.80 -12.08 -7.27
N ASN A 123 -6.34 -12.56 -8.41
CA ASN A 123 -7.30 -13.65 -8.43
C ASN A 123 -6.70 -14.96 -7.87
N ARG A 124 -5.39 -15.19 -8.04
CA ARG A 124 -4.70 -16.32 -7.42
C ARG A 124 -4.59 -16.15 -5.91
N LEU A 125 -4.20 -14.95 -5.42
CA LEU A 125 -4.15 -14.68 -3.99
C LEU A 125 -5.49 -14.92 -3.29
N LEU A 126 -6.60 -14.48 -3.92
CA LEU A 126 -7.96 -14.74 -3.39
C LEU A 126 -8.28 -16.24 -3.30
N ARG A 127 -7.91 -17.02 -4.31
CA ARG A 127 -8.09 -18.49 -4.26
C ARG A 127 -7.21 -19.17 -3.21
N GLU A 128 -6.08 -18.56 -2.87
CA GLU A 128 -5.14 -19.02 -1.83
C GLU A 128 -5.55 -18.55 -0.42
N GLY A 129 -6.65 -17.79 -0.29
CA GLY A 129 -7.22 -17.37 0.98
C GLY A 129 -6.94 -15.91 1.38
N ALA A 130 -6.45 -15.07 0.47
CA ALA A 130 -6.39 -13.64 0.73
C ALA A 130 -7.80 -13.06 0.92
N LEU A 131 -7.93 -12.09 1.81
CA LEU A 131 -9.19 -11.42 2.09
C LEU A 131 -9.59 -10.49 0.94
N MET A 132 -10.87 -10.44 0.63
CA MET A 132 -11.41 -9.54 -0.40
C MET A 132 -12.21 -8.42 0.29
N PRO A 133 -11.65 -7.21 0.42
CA PRO A 133 -12.40 -6.10 0.98
C PRO A 133 -13.28 -5.45 -0.10
N GLU A 134 -14.52 -5.16 0.21
CA GLU A 134 -15.42 -4.42 -0.68
C GLU A 134 -15.09 -2.91 -0.70
N ASN A 135 -14.54 -2.41 0.42
CA ASN A 135 -14.15 -1.02 0.59
C ASN A 135 -13.01 -0.86 1.60
N GLY A 136 -12.47 0.35 1.68
CA GLY A 136 -11.35 0.62 2.59
C GLY A 136 -11.70 0.53 4.08
N TRP A 137 -12.97 0.73 4.45
CA TRP A 137 -13.40 0.63 5.84
C TRP A 137 -13.43 -0.84 6.28
N GLU A 138 -13.93 -1.74 5.47
CA GLU A 138 -13.95 -3.17 5.75
C GLU A 138 -12.54 -3.70 6.03
N LEU A 139 -11.56 -3.28 5.21
CA LEU A 139 -10.15 -3.59 5.48
C LEU A 139 -9.69 -3.09 6.86
N LEU A 140 -10.08 -1.88 7.26
CA LEU A 140 -9.68 -1.31 8.54
C LEU A 140 -10.39 -1.96 9.72
N GLN A 141 -11.60 -2.50 9.55
CA GLN A 141 -12.36 -3.16 10.62
C GLN A 141 -11.63 -4.36 11.21
N GLU A 142 -10.84 -5.07 10.41
CA GLU A 142 -10.01 -6.19 10.88
C GLU A 142 -9.03 -5.76 12.00
N TYR A 143 -8.67 -4.46 12.05
CA TYR A 143 -7.68 -3.93 12.99
C TYR A 143 -8.27 -3.07 14.11
N THR A 144 -9.60 -3.03 14.26
CA THR A 144 -10.25 -2.24 15.33
C THR A 144 -9.84 -2.68 16.72
N HIS A 145 -9.59 -3.97 16.90
CA HIS A 145 -9.13 -4.56 18.16
C HIS A 145 -7.67 -4.14 18.51
N LEU A 146 -6.82 -3.88 17.50
CA LEU A 146 -5.45 -3.42 17.71
C LEU A 146 -5.37 -1.90 17.93
N PHE A 147 -6.27 -1.14 17.33
CA PHE A 147 -6.28 0.33 17.35
C PHE A 147 -7.63 0.92 17.74
N PRO A 148 -8.21 0.52 18.91
CA PRO A 148 -9.58 0.92 19.27
C PRO A 148 -9.75 2.43 19.37
N GLY A 149 -8.74 3.17 19.85
CA GLY A 149 -8.81 4.63 19.96
C GLY A 149 -8.66 5.38 18.64
N LYS A 150 -8.18 4.72 17.58
CA LYS A 150 -7.98 5.32 16.25
C LYS A 150 -9.07 4.95 15.26
N LEU A 151 -9.61 3.76 15.32
CA LEU A 151 -10.55 3.22 14.34
C LEU A 151 -12.01 3.25 14.82
N ALA A 152 -12.27 3.37 16.13
CA ALA A 152 -13.63 3.45 16.69
C ALA A 152 -14.25 4.85 16.62
N ASP A 153 -13.52 5.88 16.18
CA ASP A 153 -14.02 7.25 16.17
C ASP A 153 -14.91 7.50 14.94
N GLY A 154 -16.21 7.67 15.18
CA GLY A 154 -17.23 7.93 14.15
C GLY A 154 -16.95 9.16 13.26
N ARG A 155 -16.08 10.07 13.71
CA ARG A 155 -15.64 11.22 12.91
C ARG A 155 -14.98 10.85 11.59
N ARG A 156 -14.28 9.70 11.52
CA ARG A 156 -13.66 9.26 10.26
C ARG A 156 -14.69 8.78 9.26
N ARG A 157 -15.76 8.16 9.74
CA ARG A 157 -16.91 7.78 8.90
C ARG A 157 -17.56 9.04 8.32
N GLU A 158 -17.82 10.05 9.15
CA GLU A 158 -18.39 11.33 8.70
C GLU A 158 -17.53 12.03 7.65
N VAL A 159 -16.21 12.04 7.79
CA VAL A 159 -15.28 12.63 6.82
C VAL A 159 -15.31 11.88 5.49
N MET A 160 -15.38 10.55 5.51
CA MET A 160 -15.51 9.73 4.32
C MET A 160 -16.86 9.94 3.63
N GLU A 161 -17.94 9.98 4.41
CA GLU A 161 -19.31 10.29 3.93
C GLU A 161 -19.40 11.68 3.29
N GLN A 162 -18.80 12.70 3.90
CA GLN A 162 -18.78 14.06 3.37
C GLN A 162 -17.94 14.18 2.08
N ARG A 163 -16.87 13.42 1.95
CA ARG A 163 -15.93 13.55 0.83
C ARG A 163 -16.32 12.69 -0.37
N PHE A 164 -16.95 11.55 -0.16
CA PHE A 164 -17.24 10.55 -1.21
C PHE A 164 -18.74 10.30 -1.39
N GLY A 165 -19.61 11.00 -0.62
CA GLY A 165 -21.07 10.88 -0.68
C GLY A 165 -21.62 9.68 0.07
N SER A 166 -22.93 9.71 0.37
CA SER A 166 -23.64 8.71 1.17
C SER A 166 -23.69 7.29 0.58
N HIS A 167 -23.23 7.08 -0.63
CA HIS A 167 -23.16 5.74 -1.24
C HIS A 167 -22.14 4.81 -0.57
N TYR A 168 -21.18 5.34 0.20
CA TYR A 168 -20.21 4.55 0.96
C TYR A 168 -20.61 4.35 2.44
N ALA A 169 -21.73 4.92 2.88
CA ALA A 169 -22.19 4.87 4.26
C ALA A 169 -23.19 3.74 4.52
N ALA A 170 -23.68 3.08 3.49
CA ALA A 170 -24.80 2.13 3.56
C ALA A 170 -24.42 0.68 3.19
N ALA A 171 -23.13 0.34 3.18
CA ALA A 171 -22.65 -1.04 3.01
C ALA A 171 -22.00 -1.55 4.29
#